data_008f0b7f4abfe6f85cd9a85597875fcd
#
_entry.id   008f0b7f4abfe6f85cd9a85597875fcd
#
_cell.length_a   1.000
_cell.length_b   1.000
_cell.length_c   1.000
_cell.angle_alpha   90.00
_cell.angle_beta   90.00
_cell.angle_gamma   90.00
#
_symmetry.space_group_name_H-M   'P 1'
#
loop_
_entity.id
_entity.type
_entity.pdbx_description
1 polymer ?
#
loop_
_entity_poly.entity_id
_entity_poly.type
_entity_poly.pdbx_seq_one_letter_code
_entity_poly.pdbx_strand_id
1 'polypeptide(L)'
;MSSRQQKGMGLVELLVWMAISLLIISVIGVVYANTKQLTRVNDTVSRLQENGRFVVYLLDHDIRMAGFRGCNGNDASVGYLSVLNSTAYPYQFNAAIAGFHGASGTWSPILPTEISGLTPAPLAGTDVVTVRFIDGAGIPLTAAMSSSQDDIQVAPGSALADGDVLLIADCSAFAIFNATNFLGNGKIKHDTGGSTTPGNTTKDLGNAFRTDAMVYRLVTRTYYVAPSVRKPGTNALWANSVPGYDGLPQPEEMVEGVEGLALSFGEDLDGDKAANRYVSANAVGTWNNVVSVKAQLLLATVRDNMAKTPQVYTFNAVTTTPTDKRLRSVLSSVITVRNRVP
;
A
#
# COMPACT_ATOMS: atom_id res chain seq x y z
N MET A 1 8.35 -81.75 -27.23
CA MET A 1 8.90 -80.38 -27.23
C MET A 1 8.59 -79.73 -28.60
N SER A 2 7.61 -78.85 -28.67
CA SER A 2 7.22 -78.17 -29.92
C SER A 2 8.06 -76.93 -30.09
N SER A 3 8.96 -76.93 -31.08
CA SER A 3 9.75 -75.71 -31.43
C SER A 3 8.83 -74.70 -32.07
N ARG A 4 8.55 -73.58 -31.37
CA ARG A 4 7.94 -72.40 -31.96
C ARG A 4 8.90 -71.77 -32.96
N GLN A 5 8.59 -71.90 -34.23
CA GLN A 5 9.30 -71.17 -35.29
C GLN A 5 9.10 -69.67 -35.08
N GLN A 6 10.17 -68.93 -34.82
CA GLN A 6 10.17 -67.48 -34.86
C GLN A 6 10.00 -67.02 -36.32
N LYS A 7 8.86 -66.40 -36.63
CA LYS A 7 8.66 -65.72 -37.89
C LYS A 7 9.40 -64.39 -37.83
N GLY A 8 10.35 -64.16 -38.72
CA GLY A 8 11.04 -62.86 -38.85
C GLY A 8 10.06 -61.79 -39.31
N MET A 9 10.14 -60.59 -38.69
CA MET A 9 9.36 -59.43 -39.13
C MET A 9 9.77 -58.98 -40.54
N GLY A 10 8.79 -58.75 -41.40
CA GLY A 10 9.02 -58.21 -42.75
C GLY A 10 9.40 -56.72 -42.71
N LEU A 11 10.20 -56.27 -43.68
CA LEU A 11 10.65 -54.87 -43.79
C LEU A 11 9.47 -53.89 -43.84
N VAL A 12 8.36 -54.30 -44.49
CA VAL A 12 7.11 -53.51 -44.56
C VAL A 12 6.45 -53.35 -43.17
N GLU A 13 6.45 -54.39 -42.33
CA GLU A 13 5.89 -54.41 -40.98
C GLU A 13 6.69 -53.45 -40.09
N LEU A 14 8.02 -53.42 -40.21
CA LEU A 14 8.89 -52.49 -39.51
C LEU A 14 8.63 -51.02 -39.91
N LEU A 15 8.45 -50.77 -41.22
CA LEU A 15 8.10 -49.42 -41.72
C LEU A 15 6.75 -48.94 -41.19
N VAL A 16 5.73 -49.80 -41.16
CA VAL A 16 4.40 -49.45 -40.59
C VAL A 16 4.51 -49.16 -39.10
N TRP A 17 5.25 -49.97 -38.32
CA TRP A 17 5.48 -49.70 -36.90
C TRP A 17 6.22 -48.40 -36.66
N MET A 18 7.24 -48.06 -37.45
CA MET A 18 7.92 -46.79 -37.38
C MET A 18 7.00 -45.60 -37.68
N ALA A 19 6.17 -45.71 -38.72
CA ALA A 19 5.21 -44.65 -39.10
C ALA A 19 4.17 -44.39 -37.95
N ILE A 20 3.60 -45.47 -37.38
CA ILE A 20 2.66 -45.38 -36.28
C ILE A 20 3.33 -44.82 -35.05
N SER A 21 4.55 -45.25 -34.71
CA SER A 21 5.31 -44.76 -33.57
C SER A 21 5.61 -43.28 -33.68
N LEU A 22 6.03 -42.78 -34.83
CA LEU A 22 6.29 -41.35 -35.10
C LEU A 22 5.00 -40.52 -34.95
N LEU A 23 3.87 -41.04 -35.42
CA LEU A 23 2.57 -40.37 -35.28
C LEU A 23 2.16 -40.26 -33.83
N ILE A 24 2.30 -41.32 -33.02
CA ILE A 24 1.99 -41.32 -31.59
C ILE A 24 2.90 -40.35 -30.83
N ILE A 25 4.23 -40.38 -31.11
CA ILE A 25 5.19 -39.48 -30.48
C ILE A 25 4.85 -38.00 -30.80
N SER A 26 4.46 -37.71 -32.04
CA SER A 26 4.04 -36.38 -32.48
C SER A 26 2.82 -35.90 -31.68
N VAL A 27 1.79 -36.73 -31.52
CA VAL A 27 0.58 -36.38 -30.75
C VAL A 27 0.91 -36.17 -29.27
N ILE A 28 1.71 -37.05 -28.67
CA ILE A 28 2.14 -36.91 -27.28
C ILE A 28 2.93 -35.61 -27.09
N GLY A 29 3.81 -35.25 -28.02
CA GLY A 29 4.57 -34.01 -27.99
C GLY A 29 3.67 -32.76 -27.99
N VAL A 30 2.65 -32.74 -28.83
CA VAL A 30 1.67 -31.63 -28.87
C VAL A 30 0.87 -31.55 -27.55
N VAL A 31 0.38 -32.69 -27.05
CA VAL A 31 -0.37 -32.73 -25.78
C VAL A 31 0.52 -32.24 -24.62
N TYR A 32 1.77 -32.70 -24.55
CA TYR A 32 2.72 -32.25 -23.53
C TYR A 32 2.99 -30.75 -23.59
N ALA A 33 3.23 -30.20 -24.79
CA ALA A 33 3.46 -28.77 -24.97
C ALA A 33 2.25 -27.94 -24.54
N ASN A 34 1.02 -28.34 -24.91
CA ASN A 34 -0.21 -27.68 -24.55
C ASN A 34 -0.47 -27.76 -23.04
N THR A 35 -0.25 -28.91 -22.41
CA THR A 35 -0.42 -29.08 -20.96
C THR A 35 0.56 -28.19 -20.19
N LYS A 36 1.83 -28.15 -20.64
CA LYS A 36 2.85 -27.28 -20.02
C LYS A 36 2.50 -25.79 -20.16
N GLN A 37 1.95 -25.38 -21.31
CA GLN A 37 1.46 -24.02 -21.52
C GLN A 37 0.29 -23.70 -20.58
N LEU A 38 -0.69 -24.61 -20.46
CA LEU A 38 -1.85 -24.43 -19.58
C LEU A 38 -1.43 -24.31 -18.10
N THR A 39 -0.51 -25.15 -17.63
CA THR A 39 0.01 -25.07 -16.27
C THR A 39 0.66 -23.72 -16.01
N ARG A 40 1.50 -23.23 -16.95
CA ARG A 40 2.12 -21.89 -16.82
C ARG A 40 1.10 -20.76 -16.74
N VAL A 41 0.04 -20.81 -17.56
CA VAL A 41 -1.04 -19.81 -17.53
C VAL A 41 -1.76 -19.86 -16.19
N ASN A 42 -2.12 -21.05 -15.71
CA ASN A 42 -2.81 -21.21 -14.44
C ASN A 42 -1.97 -20.68 -13.27
N ASP A 43 -0.69 -21.03 -13.19
CA ASP A 43 0.21 -20.51 -12.14
C ASP A 43 0.31 -18.99 -12.19
N THR A 44 0.39 -18.42 -13.38
CA THR A 44 0.52 -16.97 -13.57
C THR A 44 -0.77 -16.24 -13.20
N VAL A 45 -1.94 -16.79 -13.55
CA VAL A 45 -3.26 -16.23 -13.15
C VAL A 45 -3.45 -16.31 -11.64
N SER A 46 -3.05 -17.43 -11.02
CA SER A 46 -3.13 -17.57 -9.55
C SER A 46 -2.29 -16.52 -8.85
N ARG A 47 -1.05 -16.27 -9.29
CA ARG A 47 -0.19 -15.20 -8.76
C ARG A 47 -0.80 -13.81 -8.99
N LEU A 48 -1.39 -13.56 -10.16
CA LEU A 48 -2.06 -12.31 -10.46
C LEU A 48 -3.20 -12.02 -9.46
N GLN A 49 -4.00 -13.04 -9.14
CA GLN A 49 -5.10 -12.94 -8.17
C GLN A 49 -4.59 -12.75 -6.74
N GLU A 50 -3.53 -13.46 -6.36
CA GLU A 50 -2.89 -13.33 -5.05
C GLU A 50 -2.30 -11.92 -4.87
N ASN A 51 -1.53 -11.43 -5.84
CA ASN A 51 -1.00 -10.08 -5.86
C ASN A 51 -2.11 -9.04 -5.72
N GLY A 52 -3.21 -9.20 -6.46
CA GLY A 52 -4.33 -8.29 -6.38
C GLY A 52 -5.00 -8.26 -5.00
N ARG A 53 -5.22 -9.42 -4.39
CA ARG A 53 -5.76 -9.52 -3.03
C ARG A 53 -4.82 -8.87 -2.01
N PHE A 54 -3.52 -9.07 -2.17
CA PHE A 54 -2.54 -8.50 -1.26
C PHE A 54 -2.49 -6.97 -1.37
N VAL A 55 -2.54 -6.40 -2.59
CA VAL A 55 -2.64 -4.94 -2.77
C VAL A 55 -3.90 -4.38 -2.10
N VAL A 56 -5.06 -5.03 -2.32
CA VAL A 56 -6.31 -4.60 -1.68
C VAL A 56 -6.20 -4.67 -0.17
N TYR A 57 -5.61 -5.73 0.38
CA TYR A 57 -5.39 -5.88 1.82
C TYR A 57 -4.50 -4.76 2.40
N LEU A 58 -3.39 -4.41 1.73
CA LEU A 58 -2.51 -3.32 2.16
C LEU A 58 -3.25 -1.98 2.20
N LEU A 59 -3.94 -1.65 1.10
CA LEU A 59 -4.71 -0.40 1.02
C LEU A 59 -5.86 -0.38 2.03
N ASP A 60 -6.59 -1.49 2.19
CA ASP A 60 -7.70 -1.60 3.14
C ASP A 60 -7.22 -1.39 4.57
N HIS A 61 -6.12 -2.05 4.97
CA HIS A 61 -5.55 -1.92 6.30
C HIS A 61 -5.21 -0.47 6.62
N ASP A 62 -4.42 0.20 5.79
CA ASP A 62 -3.90 1.53 6.08
C ASP A 62 -4.98 2.61 5.95
N ILE A 63 -5.85 2.51 4.93
CA ILE A 63 -6.94 3.48 4.74
C ILE A 63 -7.95 3.39 5.88
N ARG A 64 -8.26 2.18 6.38
CA ARG A 64 -9.14 2.01 7.55
C ARG A 64 -8.57 2.64 8.81
N MET A 65 -7.24 2.56 8.98
CA MET A 65 -6.55 3.14 10.14
C MET A 65 -6.31 4.64 10.01
N ALA A 66 -6.56 5.22 8.82
CA ALA A 66 -6.35 6.64 8.59
C ALA A 66 -7.08 7.52 9.60
N GLY A 67 -6.36 8.51 10.14
CA GLY A 67 -6.91 9.50 11.06
C GLY A 67 -7.25 8.99 12.45
N PHE A 68 -6.78 7.82 12.85
CA PHE A 68 -6.95 7.37 14.22
C PHE A 68 -6.24 8.33 15.20
N ARG A 69 -6.96 8.74 16.27
CA ARG A 69 -6.53 9.69 17.29
C ARG A 69 -6.86 9.22 18.70
N GLY A 70 -6.75 7.91 18.95
CA GLY A 70 -7.14 7.33 20.24
C GLY A 70 -8.66 7.23 20.37
N CYS A 71 -9.19 7.48 21.58
CA CYS A 71 -10.63 7.44 21.86
C CYS A 71 -11.41 8.66 21.31
N ASN A 72 -10.73 9.69 20.84
CA ASN A 72 -11.36 10.95 20.43
C ASN A 72 -11.95 10.93 19.01
N GLY A 73 -11.67 9.90 18.22
CA GLY A 73 -12.19 9.79 16.86
C GLY A 73 -11.91 11.04 16.03
N ASN A 74 -12.94 11.55 15.36
CA ASN A 74 -12.89 12.74 14.51
C ASN A 74 -13.54 13.97 15.16
N ASP A 75 -13.67 13.99 16.48
CA ASP A 75 -14.28 15.10 17.20
C ASP A 75 -13.41 16.37 17.06
N ALA A 76 -13.95 17.36 16.34
CA ALA A 76 -13.28 18.64 16.12
C ALA A 76 -13.19 19.48 17.41
N SER A 77 -13.93 19.13 18.46
CA SER A 77 -13.91 19.81 19.76
C SER A 77 -12.68 19.43 20.59
N VAL A 78 -12.00 18.32 20.26
CA VAL A 78 -10.80 17.88 20.96
C VAL A 78 -9.59 18.66 20.47
N GLY A 79 -8.86 19.27 21.42
CA GLY A 79 -7.69 20.09 21.13
C GLY A 79 -6.62 19.31 20.38
N TYR A 80 -6.33 19.73 19.14
CA TYR A 80 -5.23 19.24 18.33
C TYR A 80 -4.00 20.10 18.50
N LEU A 81 -2.91 19.51 18.92
CA LEU A 81 -1.63 20.18 18.99
C LEU A 81 -0.57 19.35 18.24
N SER A 82 0.12 19.99 17.29
CA SER A 82 1.37 19.46 16.75
C SER A 82 2.50 20.40 17.12
N VAL A 83 3.48 19.87 17.83
CA VAL A 83 4.67 20.64 18.21
C VAL A 83 5.86 20.39 17.27
N LEU A 84 5.64 19.67 16.17
CA LEU A 84 6.68 19.42 15.18
C LEU A 84 7.17 20.75 14.55
N ASN A 85 8.47 20.86 14.32
CA ASN A 85 9.10 22.03 13.71
C ASN A 85 9.18 21.95 12.18
N SER A 86 8.46 21.02 11.56
CA SER A 86 8.46 20.82 10.11
C SER A 86 7.07 20.97 9.52
N THR A 87 6.99 21.71 8.41
CA THR A 87 5.80 21.84 7.56
C THR A 87 5.87 20.94 6.33
N ALA A 88 6.90 20.10 6.22
CA ALA A 88 7.06 19.17 5.11
C ALA A 88 5.84 18.24 4.98
N TYR A 89 5.53 17.85 3.76
CA TYR A 89 4.29 17.12 3.44
C TYR A 89 4.06 15.85 4.30
N PRO A 90 5.08 15.02 4.62
CA PRO A 90 4.85 13.83 5.45
C PRO A 90 4.34 14.15 6.86
N TYR A 91 4.61 15.34 7.38
CA TYR A 91 4.27 15.73 8.75
C TYR A 91 3.01 16.59 8.86
N GLN A 92 2.23 16.69 7.78
CA GLN A 92 0.95 17.42 7.76
C GLN A 92 -0.21 16.54 8.23
N PHE A 93 -0.28 16.24 9.52
CA PHE A 93 -1.29 15.34 10.11
C PHE A 93 -2.72 15.94 10.21
N ASN A 94 -2.95 17.14 9.72
CA ASN A 94 -4.27 17.77 9.62
C ASN A 94 -5.22 17.04 8.65
N ALA A 95 -4.67 16.35 7.66
CA ALA A 95 -5.42 15.50 6.73
C ALA A 95 -4.98 14.03 6.90
N ALA A 96 -5.90 13.17 7.29
CA ALA A 96 -5.64 11.74 7.47
C ALA A 96 -5.35 11.03 6.16
N ILE A 97 -5.97 11.49 5.09
CA ILE A 97 -5.80 10.97 3.74
C ILE A 97 -5.69 12.13 2.76
N ALA A 98 -4.87 11.96 1.75
CA ALA A 98 -4.76 12.88 0.61
C ALA A 98 -4.48 12.07 -0.65
N GLY A 99 -4.95 12.55 -1.79
CA GLY A 99 -4.74 11.90 -3.08
C GLY A 99 -4.27 12.88 -4.14
N PHE A 100 -3.69 12.34 -5.21
CA PHE A 100 -3.24 13.09 -6.37
C PHE A 100 -3.69 12.34 -7.60
N HIS A 101 -4.50 13.00 -8.42
CA HIS A 101 -5.01 12.42 -9.66
C HIS A 101 -3.97 12.57 -10.77
N GLY A 102 -3.50 11.45 -11.30
CA GLY A 102 -2.56 11.39 -12.41
C GLY A 102 -3.25 11.50 -13.75
N ALA A 103 -3.23 12.67 -14.36
CA ALA A 103 -3.58 12.87 -15.77
C ALA A 103 -2.30 12.85 -16.63
N SER A 104 -2.43 12.77 -17.94
CA SER A 104 -1.36 12.63 -18.95
C SER A 104 -0.07 13.46 -18.68
N GLY A 105 0.77 13.01 -17.75
CA GLY A 105 2.09 13.58 -17.44
C GLY A 105 2.13 14.55 -16.27
N THR A 106 0.99 14.89 -15.64
CA THR A 106 0.92 15.79 -14.49
C THR A 106 -0.02 15.22 -13.43
N TRP A 107 0.10 15.70 -12.19
CA TRP A 107 -0.83 15.37 -11.12
C TRP A 107 -1.61 16.60 -10.66
N SER A 108 -2.86 16.40 -10.31
CA SER A 108 -3.71 17.43 -9.71
C SER A 108 -4.36 16.87 -8.42
N PRO A 109 -4.13 17.51 -7.26
CA PRO A 109 -3.15 18.57 -6.99
C PRO A 109 -1.73 18.22 -7.43
N ILE A 110 -0.82 19.21 -7.53
CA ILE A 110 0.60 19.00 -7.85
C ILE A 110 1.23 18.14 -6.75
N LEU A 111 2.05 17.14 -7.14
CA LEU A 111 2.76 16.31 -6.19
C LEU A 111 3.73 17.15 -5.35
N PRO A 112 3.75 16.97 -4.02
CA PRO A 112 4.80 17.50 -3.17
C PRO A 112 6.19 17.02 -3.61
N THR A 113 7.22 17.80 -3.31
CA THR A 113 8.61 17.47 -3.67
C THR A 113 9.08 16.17 -3.06
N GLU A 114 8.58 15.84 -1.87
CA GLU A 114 8.88 14.60 -1.15
C GLU A 114 8.30 13.35 -1.83
N ILE A 115 7.29 13.52 -2.70
CA ILE A 115 6.73 12.43 -3.50
C ILE A 115 7.30 12.44 -4.92
N SER A 116 7.37 13.61 -5.56
CA SER A 116 7.89 13.72 -6.93
C SER A 116 9.37 13.38 -7.03
N GLY A 117 10.13 13.56 -5.95
CA GLY A 117 11.56 13.23 -5.84
C GLY A 117 11.86 11.76 -5.49
N LEU A 118 10.87 10.90 -5.32
CA LEU A 118 11.08 9.48 -5.02
C LEU A 118 11.80 8.77 -6.17
N THR A 119 12.56 7.74 -5.84
CA THR A 119 13.24 6.88 -6.82
C THR A 119 12.90 5.41 -6.55
N PRO A 120 12.16 4.75 -7.46
CA PRO A 120 11.63 5.29 -8.71
C PRO A 120 10.49 6.30 -8.49
N ALA A 121 10.35 7.25 -9.42
CA ALA A 121 9.29 8.26 -9.38
C ALA A 121 7.91 7.65 -9.74
N PRO A 122 6.81 8.24 -9.24
CA PRO A 122 5.46 7.83 -9.63
C PRO A 122 5.23 7.84 -11.14
N LEU A 123 4.55 6.81 -11.64
CA LEU A 123 4.26 6.65 -13.07
C LEU A 123 3.14 7.60 -13.49
N ALA A 124 3.39 8.39 -14.53
CA ALA A 124 2.40 9.30 -15.12
C ALA A 124 1.12 8.56 -15.53
N GLY A 125 -0.05 9.17 -15.33
CA GLY A 125 -1.34 8.57 -15.64
C GLY A 125 -1.87 7.60 -14.58
N THR A 126 -1.18 7.48 -13.44
CA THR A 126 -1.65 6.71 -12.27
C THR A 126 -1.84 7.65 -11.08
N ASP A 127 -2.82 7.32 -10.24
CA ASP A 127 -3.08 8.09 -9.02
C ASP A 127 -2.09 7.74 -7.91
N VAL A 128 -1.92 8.69 -6.98
CA VAL A 128 -1.10 8.53 -5.78
C VAL A 128 -1.99 8.79 -4.56
N VAL A 129 -1.84 8.00 -3.51
CA VAL A 129 -2.53 8.21 -2.24
C VAL A 129 -1.55 8.24 -1.09
N THR A 130 -1.72 9.21 -0.21
CA THR A 130 -1.01 9.31 1.07
C THR A 130 -1.98 9.08 2.19
N VAL A 131 -1.62 8.19 3.11
CA VAL A 131 -2.40 7.84 4.30
C VAL A 131 -1.56 8.11 5.54
N ARG A 132 -2.18 8.71 6.54
CA ARG A 132 -1.57 8.99 7.85
C ARG A 132 -2.32 8.23 8.92
N PHE A 133 -1.61 7.34 9.60
CA PHE A 133 -2.20 6.41 10.55
C PHE A 133 -1.22 6.09 11.69
N ILE A 134 -1.71 5.39 12.70
CA ILE A 134 -0.87 4.86 13.76
C ILE A 134 -0.35 3.48 13.38
N ASP A 135 0.90 3.21 13.74
CA ASP A 135 1.53 1.90 13.61
C ASP A 135 1.60 1.21 14.98
N GLY A 136 1.09 -0.01 15.03
CA GLY A 136 1.10 -0.84 16.21
C GLY A 136 0.05 -0.52 17.26
N ALA A 137 0.18 -1.15 18.41
CA ALA A 137 -0.68 -0.94 19.58
C ALA A 137 -0.23 0.27 20.38
N GLY A 138 -1.19 0.96 21.03
CA GLY A 138 -0.86 2.03 21.97
C GLY A 138 -0.03 1.54 23.15
N ILE A 139 0.95 2.33 23.55
CA ILE A 139 1.81 2.08 24.70
C ILE A 139 1.29 2.93 25.86
N PRO A 140 0.79 2.33 26.95
CA PRO A 140 0.24 3.09 28.07
C PRO A 140 1.34 3.81 28.84
N LEU A 141 1.00 4.99 29.39
CA LEU A 141 1.87 5.68 30.34
C LEU A 141 1.95 4.89 31.64
N THR A 142 3.15 4.78 32.19
CA THR A 142 3.40 4.15 33.50
C THR A 142 3.31 5.14 34.66
N ALA A 143 3.40 6.44 34.38
CA ALA A 143 3.24 7.51 35.34
C ALA A 143 2.55 8.73 34.71
N ALA A 144 1.77 9.47 35.49
CA ALA A 144 1.17 10.71 35.05
C ALA A 144 2.24 11.81 34.93
N MET A 145 2.09 12.68 33.93
CA MET A 145 2.89 13.91 33.81
C MET A 145 2.43 14.92 34.86
N SER A 146 3.35 15.60 35.53
CA SER A 146 3.03 16.64 36.48
C SER A 146 2.75 17.98 35.78
N SER A 147 3.30 18.16 34.59
CA SER A 147 3.10 19.31 33.70
C SER A 147 3.09 18.90 32.25
N SER A 148 2.61 19.75 31.35
CA SER A 148 2.63 19.52 29.88
C SER A 148 4.04 19.47 29.27
N GLN A 149 5.06 19.80 30.06
CA GLN A 149 6.47 19.80 29.63
C GLN A 149 7.29 18.66 30.26
N ASP A 150 6.68 17.79 31.06
CA ASP A 150 7.38 16.66 31.65
C ASP A 150 7.70 15.58 30.64
N ASP A 151 8.77 14.84 30.87
CA ASP A 151 9.10 13.67 30.05
C ASP A 151 8.05 12.56 30.27
N ILE A 152 7.69 11.87 29.20
CA ILE A 152 6.67 10.82 29.23
C ILE A 152 7.30 9.51 29.71
N GLN A 153 6.60 8.81 30.61
CA GLN A 153 7.04 7.53 31.15
C GLN A 153 6.20 6.38 30.58
N VAL A 154 6.86 5.44 29.93
CA VAL A 154 6.27 4.19 29.39
C VAL A 154 7.01 2.97 29.94
N ALA A 155 6.53 1.77 29.65
CA ALA A 155 7.23 0.56 30.08
C ALA A 155 8.64 0.49 29.46
N PRO A 156 9.68 0.10 30.24
CA PRO A 156 11.00 -0.17 29.68
C PRO A 156 10.94 -1.24 28.58
N GLY A 157 11.76 -1.09 27.54
CA GLY A 157 11.79 -2.03 26.42
C GLY A 157 10.65 -1.84 25.41
N SER A 158 9.87 -0.77 25.50
CA SER A 158 8.91 -0.41 24.44
C SER A 158 9.63 -0.21 23.11
N ALA A 159 9.00 -0.63 22.02
CA ALA A 159 9.55 -0.56 20.67
C ALA A 159 9.49 0.85 20.07
N LEU A 160 10.16 1.80 20.70
CA LEU A 160 10.28 3.20 20.28
C LEU A 160 11.75 3.52 20.01
N ALA A 161 12.01 4.51 19.17
CA ALA A 161 13.35 4.97 18.83
C ALA A 161 13.44 6.50 18.84
N ASP A 162 14.67 7.00 18.93
CA ASP A 162 14.96 8.41 18.73
C ASP A 162 14.53 8.83 17.33
N GLY A 163 13.82 9.95 17.23
CA GLY A 163 13.31 10.46 15.97
C GLY A 163 11.94 9.94 15.58
N ASP A 164 11.34 9.01 16.34
CA ASP A 164 9.96 8.60 16.10
C ASP A 164 9.01 9.80 16.22
N VAL A 165 8.09 9.92 15.26
CA VAL A 165 6.96 10.84 15.36
C VAL A 165 5.84 10.14 16.11
N LEU A 166 5.50 10.69 17.26
CA LEU A 166 4.57 10.07 18.21
C LEU A 166 3.31 10.92 18.38
N LEU A 167 2.20 10.21 18.60
CA LEU A 167 0.95 10.76 19.08
C LEU A 167 0.78 10.32 20.53
N ILE A 168 0.61 11.26 21.46
CA ILE A 168 0.07 10.98 22.79
C ILE A 168 -1.39 11.40 22.83
N ALA A 169 -2.26 10.55 23.32
CA ALA A 169 -3.69 10.82 23.38
C ALA A 169 -4.34 10.21 24.63
N ASP A 170 -5.26 10.96 25.19
CA ASP A 170 -6.32 10.50 26.10
C ASP A 170 -7.69 10.83 25.51
N CYS A 171 -8.78 10.67 26.25
CA CYS A 171 -10.12 10.99 25.75
C CYS A 171 -10.45 12.49 25.72
N SER A 172 -9.55 13.37 26.14
CA SER A 172 -9.78 14.82 26.22
C SER A 172 -8.87 15.65 25.32
N ALA A 173 -7.67 15.15 25.03
CA ALA A 173 -6.66 15.87 24.26
C ALA A 173 -5.75 14.90 23.51
N PHE A 174 -5.07 15.41 22.48
CA PHE A 174 -3.96 14.72 21.86
C PHE A 174 -2.88 15.69 21.37
N ALA A 175 -1.64 15.23 21.38
CA ALA A 175 -0.51 16.00 20.90
C ALA A 175 0.40 15.13 20.02
N ILE A 176 0.95 15.75 18.96
CA ILE A 176 1.94 15.13 18.06
C ILE A 176 3.29 15.79 18.30
N PHE A 177 4.29 14.97 18.54
CA PHE A 177 5.65 15.38 18.84
C PHE A 177 6.68 14.40 18.28
N ASN A 178 7.95 14.83 18.26
CA ASN A 178 9.07 13.95 17.94
C ASN A 178 9.74 13.50 19.26
N ALA A 179 10.03 12.21 19.36
CA ALA A 179 10.86 11.66 20.43
C ALA A 179 12.32 12.10 20.21
N THR A 180 12.74 13.15 20.88
CA THR A 180 14.11 13.68 20.75
C THR A 180 15.16 12.79 21.38
N ASN A 181 14.76 11.99 22.36
CA ASN A 181 15.56 10.92 22.96
C ASN A 181 14.64 9.92 23.64
N PHE A 182 14.82 8.63 23.36
CA PHE A 182 14.18 7.53 24.05
C PHE A 182 15.21 6.79 24.91
N LEU A 183 15.14 6.98 26.21
CA LEU A 183 16.01 6.26 27.12
C LEU A 183 15.45 4.85 27.35
N GLY A 184 16.27 3.83 27.17
CA GLY A 184 15.86 2.41 27.30
C GLY A 184 15.21 2.04 28.64
N ASN A 185 15.21 2.95 29.62
CA ASN A 185 14.49 2.84 30.89
C ASN A 185 12.99 3.21 30.78
N GLY A 186 12.47 3.47 29.57
CA GLY A 186 11.07 3.83 29.34
C GLY A 186 10.78 5.33 29.40
N LYS A 187 11.79 6.19 29.40
CA LYS A 187 11.61 7.64 29.42
C LYS A 187 11.72 8.20 28.00
N ILE A 188 10.65 8.86 27.53
CA ILE A 188 10.59 9.56 26.24
C ILE A 188 10.78 11.04 26.50
N LYS A 189 11.83 11.62 25.89
CA LYS A 189 12.04 13.06 25.86
C LYS A 189 11.47 13.67 24.60
N HIS A 190 10.91 14.87 24.72
CA HIS A 190 10.37 15.66 23.63
C HIS A 190 10.86 17.11 23.69
N ASP A 191 12.15 17.27 23.91
CA ASP A 191 12.78 18.57 24.07
C ASP A 191 12.63 19.44 22.81
N THR A 192 12.70 20.75 22.97
CA THR A 192 12.70 21.72 21.87
C THR A 192 13.90 21.51 20.97
N GLY A 193 13.72 21.59 19.66
CA GLY A 193 14.75 21.28 18.66
C GLY A 193 14.90 19.77 18.46
N GLY A 194 16.05 19.24 18.75
CA GLY A 194 16.44 17.86 18.56
C GLY A 194 17.41 17.67 17.38
N SER A 195 18.18 16.59 17.43
CA SER A 195 19.13 16.20 16.34
C SER A 195 18.43 15.48 15.19
N THR A 196 17.15 15.16 15.37
CA THR A 196 16.32 14.43 14.39
C THR A 196 15.45 15.42 13.61
N THR A 197 15.06 15.02 12.39
CA THR A 197 14.12 15.75 11.54
C THR A 197 12.86 14.92 11.36
N PRO A 198 11.67 15.44 11.74
CA PRO A 198 11.42 16.77 12.33
C PRO A 198 11.87 16.80 13.80
N GLY A 199 12.29 17.99 14.30
CA GLY A 199 12.38 18.24 15.75
C GLY A 199 11.07 18.80 16.31
N ASN A 200 11.11 19.37 17.52
CA ASN A 200 9.97 20.04 18.14
C ASN A 200 10.17 21.56 18.26
N THR A 201 9.11 22.33 18.06
CA THR A 201 9.11 23.79 18.27
C THR A 201 9.09 24.15 19.75
N THR A 202 8.47 23.30 20.57
CA THR A 202 8.32 23.48 22.01
C THR A 202 8.29 22.14 22.70
N LYS A 203 8.63 22.12 23.98
CA LYS A 203 8.44 20.97 24.87
C LYS A 203 7.01 20.89 25.43
N ASP A 204 6.20 21.92 25.24
CA ASP A 204 4.84 22.00 25.80
C ASP A 204 3.85 21.24 24.92
N LEU A 205 3.32 20.12 25.43
CA LEU A 205 2.32 19.29 24.76
C LEU A 205 0.87 19.78 25.00
N GLY A 206 0.69 20.95 25.63
CA GLY A 206 -0.60 21.57 25.82
C GLY A 206 -1.47 20.92 26.92
N ASN A 207 -1.13 19.70 27.34
CA ASN A 207 -1.84 18.97 28.38
C ASN A 207 -0.88 18.12 29.23
N ALA A 208 -1.16 17.98 30.52
CA ALA A 208 -0.47 17.03 31.41
C ALA A 208 -1.22 15.69 31.36
N PHE A 209 -0.74 14.76 30.51
CA PHE A 209 -1.37 13.48 30.32
C PHE A 209 -1.21 12.55 31.52
N ARG A 210 -2.25 11.76 31.79
CA ARG A 210 -2.29 10.82 32.93
C ARG A 210 -2.05 9.38 32.44
N THR A 211 -2.12 8.43 33.36
CA THR A 211 -1.87 7.00 33.08
C THR A 211 -2.94 6.32 32.24
N ASP A 212 -4.06 6.99 31.94
CA ASP A 212 -5.07 6.57 30.96
C ASP A 212 -4.72 6.97 29.51
N ALA A 213 -3.72 7.84 29.34
CA ALA A 213 -3.20 8.18 28.02
C ALA A 213 -2.33 7.07 27.43
N MET A 214 -2.27 7.05 26.12
CA MET A 214 -1.44 6.13 25.35
C MET A 214 -0.57 6.88 24.36
N VAL A 215 0.62 6.36 24.10
CA VAL A 215 1.54 6.81 23.06
C VAL A 215 1.45 5.87 21.86
N TYR A 216 1.35 6.44 20.67
CA TYR A 216 1.29 5.72 19.41
C TYR A 216 2.37 6.25 18.47
N ARG A 217 2.97 5.36 17.65
CA ARG A 217 3.82 5.79 16.54
C ARG A 217 2.95 6.24 15.38
N LEU A 218 3.23 7.43 14.84
CA LEU A 218 2.59 7.93 13.63
C LEU A 218 3.42 7.62 12.40
N VAL A 219 2.76 7.18 11.35
CA VAL A 219 3.36 6.88 10.04
C VAL A 219 2.56 7.59 8.94
N THR A 220 3.28 8.23 8.04
CA THR A 220 2.76 8.68 6.75
C THR A 220 3.23 7.73 5.68
N ARG A 221 2.29 7.07 4.99
CA ARG A 221 2.61 6.15 3.90
C ARG A 221 1.98 6.62 2.60
N THR A 222 2.80 6.68 1.56
CA THR A 222 2.37 7.06 0.22
C THR A 222 2.45 5.85 -0.69
N TYR A 223 1.32 5.48 -1.31
CA TYR A 223 1.22 4.43 -2.30
C TYR A 223 1.18 5.01 -3.70
N TYR A 224 1.94 4.43 -4.61
CA TYR A 224 2.03 4.84 -6.01
C TYR A 224 2.49 3.68 -6.90
N VAL A 225 2.25 3.79 -8.21
CA VAL A 225 2.77 2.84 -9.20
C VAL A 225 4.05 3.40 -9.79
N ALA A 226 5.06 2.56 -9.94
CA ALA A 226 6.33 2.93 -10.58
C ALA A 226 6.98 1.71 -11.26
N PRO A 227 8.02 1.87 -12.09
CA PRO A 227 8.76 0.75 -12.67
C PRO A 227 9.30 -0.19 -11.60
N SER A 228 9.14 -1.49 -11.82
CA SER A 228 9.66 -2.52 -10.92
C SER A 228 11.18 -2.64 -11.03
N VAL A 229 11.86 -2.67 -9.89
CA VAL A 229 13.30 -2.97 -9.81
C VAL A 229 13.51 -4.49 -9.79
N ARG A 230 12.61 -5.23 -9.14
CA ARG A 230 12.67 -6.70 -9.07
C ARG A 230 12.42 -7.36 -10.43
N LYS A 231 11.60 -6.73 -11.29
CA LYS A 231 11.19 -7.25 -12.61
C LYS A 231 11.24 -6.16 -13.68
N PRO A 232 12.43 -5.82 -14.19
CA PRO A 232 12.58 -4.80 -15.22
C PRO A 232 11.65 -5.00 -16.42
N GLY A 233 11.07 -3.92 -16.94
CA GLY A 233 10.08 -3.96 -18.01
C GLY A 233 8.65 -4.22 -17.55
N THR A 234 8.40 -4.23 -16.24
CA THR A 234 7.06 -4.24 -15.62
C THR A 234 6.93 -3.10 -14.62
N ASN A 235 5.70 -2.84 -14.18
CA ASN A 235 5.43 -1.88 -13.10
C ASN A 235 5.07 -2.63 -11.81
N ALA A 236 5.14 -1.92 -10.70
CA ALA A 236 4.83 -2.43 -9.37
C ALA A 236 4.11 -1.37 -8.53
N LEU A 237 3.39 -1.81 -7.52
CA LEU A 237 2.97 -0.94 -6.43
C LEU A 237 4.15 -0.70 -5.49
N TRP A 238 4.41 0.56 -5.20
CA TRP A 238 5.41 1.03 -4.27
C TRP A 238 4.76 1.69 -3.07
N ALA A 239 5.45 1.62 -1.93
CA ALA A 239 5.10 2.35 -0.72
C ALA A 239 6.30 3.15 -0.22
N ASN A 240 6.08 4.40 0.15
CA ASN A 240 7.08 5.22 0.84
C ASN A 240 6.54 5.57 2.23
N SER A 241 7.19 5.11 3.29
CA SER A 241 6.81 5.34 4.68
C SER A 241 7.73 6.36 5.35
N VAL A 242 7.16 7.31 6.09
CA VAL A 242 7.91 8.33 6.82
C VAL A 242 7.30 8.46 8.24
N PRO A 243 8.08 8.27 9.33
CA PRO A 243 9.45 7.74 9.31
C PRO A 243 9.53 6.39 8.63
N GLY A 244 10.75 5.98 8.22
CA GLY A 244 10.96 4.68 7.58
C GLY A 244 10.44 3.54 8.46
N TYR A 245 9.81 2.55 7.83
CA TYR A 245 9.18 1.43 8.52
C TYR A 245 10.20 0.30 8.75
N ASP A 246 10.28 -0.19 9.98
CA ASP A 246 11.09 -1.34 10.40
C ASP A 246 12.56 -1.34 9.91
N GLY A 247 13.16 -0.14 9.72
CA GLY A 247 14.53 -0.01 9.25
C GLY A 247 14.73 -0.44 7.78
N LEU A 248 13.66 -0.70 7.04
CA LEU A 248 13.72 -1.04 5.63
C LEU A 248 14.02 0.19 4.77
N PRO A 249 14.77 0.02 3.66
CA PRO A 249 14.98 1.09 2.69
C PRO A 249 13.66 1.62 2.15
N GLN A 250 13.52 2.94 2.08
CA GLN A 250 12.35 3.61 1.51
C GLN A 250 12.74 4.38 0.26
N PRO A 251 11.91 4.38 -0.79
CA PRO A 251 10.63 3.65 -0.94
C PRO A 251 10.82 2.14 -1.18
N GLU A 252 9.80 1.35 -0.86
CA GLU A 252 9.79 -0.10 -0.99
C GLU A 252 8.86 -0.58 -2.11
N GLU A 253 9.34 -1.55 -2.93
CA GLU A 253 8.52 -2.24 -3.91
C GLU A 253 7.67 -3.31 -3.21
N MET A 254 6.35 -3.08 -3.13
CA MET A 254 5.43 -3.95 -2.42
C MET A 254 4.97 -5.13 -3.27
N VAL A 255 4.40 -4.85 -4.46
CA VAL A 255 3.76 -5.88 -5.30
C VAL A 255 4.07 -5.64 -6.77
N GLU A 256 4.68 -6.64 -7.43
CA GLU A 256 4.96 -6.64 -8.87
C GLU A 256 3.70 -6.82 -9.71
N GLY A 257 3.70 -6.31 -10.94
CA GLY A 257 2.61 -6.49 -11.90
C GLY A 257 1.41 -5.56 -11.70
N VAL A 258 1.55 -4.48 -10.95
CA VAL A 258 0.55 -3.41 -10.86
C VAL A 258 0.84 -2.36 -11.92
N GLU A 259 0.02 -2.30 -12.97
CA GLU A 259 0.20 -1.36 -14.09
C GLU A 259 -0.56 -0.05 -13.88
N GLY A 260 -1.62 -0.04 -13.05
CA GLY A 260 -2.42 1.16 -12.83
C GLY A 260 -3.09 1.17 -11.47
N LEU A 261 -3.22 2.37 -10.93
CA LEU A 261 -3.99 2.70 -9.74
C LEU A 261 -4.86 3.90 -10.06
N ALA A 262 -6.18 3.76 -9.92
CA ALA A 262 -7.15 4.83 -10.05
C ALA A 262 -7.99 4.93 -8.78
N LEU A 263 -8.15 6.14 -8.26
CA LEU A 263 -8.78 6.40 -6.97
C LEU A 263 -9.94 7.38 -7.13
N SER A 264 -11.03 7.07 -6.42
CA SER A 264 -12.13 8.00 -6.24
C SER A 264 -12.44 8.12 -4.75
N PHE A 265 -12.62 9.33 -4.29
CA PHE A 265 -12.82 9.66 -2.89
C PHE A 265 -14.30 9.95 -2.63
N GLY A 266 -14.89 9.22 -1.71
CA GLY A 266 -16.28 9.39 -1.29
C GLY A 266 -16.39 10.48 -0.26
N GLU A 267 -17.02 11.62 -0.63
CA GLU A 267 -17.23 12.76 0.26
C GLU A 267 -18.61 12.68 0.92
N ASP A 268 -18.63 12.89 2.24
CA ASP A 268 -19.80 13.17 3.04
C ASP A 268 -20.02 14.68 3.03
N LEU A 269 -21.14 15.14 2.45
CA LEU A 269 -21.45 16.56 2.28
C LEU A 269 -22.54 17.05 3.25
N ASP A 270 -23.31 16.14 3.86
CA ASP A 270 -24.44 16.44 4.75
C ASP A 270 -24.24 15.97 6.19
N GLY A 271 -23.10 15.28 6.47
CA GLY A 271 -22.69 14.89 7.83
C GLY A 271 -23.32 13.58 8.32
N ASP A 272 -23.98 12.80 7.43
CA ASP A 272 -24.62 11.54 7.78
C ASP A 272 -23.64 10.34 7.87
N LYS A 273 -22.35 10.59 7.62
CA LYS A 273 -21.25 9.63 7.60
C LYS A 273 -21.28 8.64 6.43
N ALA A 274 -22.08 8.90 5.42
CA ALA A 274 -22.08 8.18 4.16
C ALA A 274 -21.51 9.03 3.01
N ALA A 275 -21.01 8.39 1.97
CA ALA A 275 -20.51 9.12 0.81
C ALA A 275 -21.67 9.56 -0.09
N ASN A 276 -21.89 10.86 -0.22
CA ASN A 276 -22.88 11.42 -1.15
C ASN A 276 -22.41 11.36 -2.61
N ARG A 277 -21.10 11.45 -2.85
CA ARG A 277 -20.50 11.38 -4.18
C ARG A 277 -19.10 10.80 -4.15
N TYR A 278 -18.67 10.24 -5.27
CA TYR A 278 -17.28 9.81 -5.50
C TYR A 278 -16.63 10.71 -6.55
N VAL A 279 -15.50 11.30 -6.20
CA VAL A 279 -14.76 12.24 -7.07
C VAL A 279 -13.28 11.88 -7.11
N SER A 280 -12.59 12.25 -8.19
CA SER A 280 -11.13 12.16 -8.27
C SER A 280 -10.45 13.17 -7.34
N ALA A 281 -9.18 12.95 -7.00
CA ALA A 281 -8.46 13.75 -6.00
C ALA A 281 -8.48 15.26 -6.28
N ASN A 282 -8.45 15.67 -7.57
CA ASN A 282 -8.50 17.08 -7.98
C ASN A 282 -9.87 17.75 -7.78
N ALA A 283 -10.92 16.97 -7.53
CA ALA A 283 -12.28 17.47 -7.34
C ALA A 283 -12.77 17.31 -5.88
N VAL A 284 -11.91 16.81 -4.97
CA VAL A 284 -12.20 16.75 -3.53
C VAL A 284 -12.26 18.16 -2.96
N GLY A 285 -13.40 18.52 -2.39
CA GLY A 285 -13.60 19.83 -1.77
C GLY A 285 -12.87 19.98 -0.45
N THR A 286 -13.02 19.01 0.43
CA THR A 286 -12.39 19.00 1.76
C THR A 286 -11.98 17.59 2.14
N TRP A 287 -10.68 17.35 2.34
CA TRP A 287 -10.16 16.04 2.67
C TRP A 287 -10.71 15.47 3.99
N ASN A 288 -11.14 16.34 4.91
CA ASN A 288 -11.76 15.90 6.16
C ASN A 288 -13.16 15.30 5.99
N ASN A 289 -13.83 15.56 4.87
CA ASN A 289 -15.13 14.98 4.54
C ASN A 289 -15.03 13.65 3.79
N VAL A 290 -13.83 13.19 3.47
CA VAL A 290 -13.64 11.89 2.80
C VAL A 290 -13.86 10.77 3.80
N VAL A 291 -14.94 9.99 3.61
CA VAL A 291 -15.35 8.87 4.46
C VAL A 291 -15.05 7.50 3.84
N SER A 292 -14.79 7.46 2.55
CA SER A 292 -14.43 6.22 1.85
C SER A 292 -13.55 6.49 0.63
N VAL A 293 -12.83 5.44 0.20
CA VAL A 293 -11.99 5.46 -1.01
C VAL A 293 -12.37 4.27 -1.88
N LYS A 294 -12.70 4.52 -3.13
CA LYS A 294 -12.84 3.49 -4.15
C LYS A 294 -11.51 3.37 -4.89
N ALA A 295 -10.84 2.24 -4.73
CA ALA A 295 -9.62 1.92 -5.44
C ALA A 295 -9.90 0.97 -6.59
N GLN A 296 -9.41 1.29 -7.78
CA GLN A 296 -9.40 0.41 -8.93
C GLN A 296 -7.94 0.14 -9.31
N LEU A 297 -7.61 -1.14 -9.45
CA LEU A 297 -6.26 -1.64 -9.72
C LEU A 297 -6.25 -2.32 -11.08
N LEU A 298 -5.29 -1.97 -11.92
CA LEU A 298 -4.96 -2.71 -13.14
C LEU A 298 -3.76 -3.59 -12.85
N LEU A 299 -3.97 -4.89 -12.87
CA LEU A 299 -2.95 -5.91 -12.67
C LEU A 299 -2.59 -6.57 -14.00
N ALA A 300 -1.33 -6.86 -14.22
CA ALA A 300 -0.85 -7.58 -15.39
C ALA A 300 0.10 -8.71 -14.99
N THR A 301 0.13 -9.76 -15.79
CA THR A 301 1.12 -10.81 -15.62
C THR A 301 2.52 -10.27 -15.88
N VAL A 302 3.48 -10.63 -15.02
CA VAL A 302 4.88 -10.22 -15.18
C VAL A 302 5.49 -10.73 -16.47
N ARG A 303 5.09 -11.94 -16.90
CA ARG A 303 5.52 -12.55 -18.16
C ARG A 303 4.60 -12.17 -19.29
N ASP A 304 5.19 -11.87 -20.44
CA ASP A 304 4.47 -11.72 -21.70
C ASP A 304 4.16 -13.08 -22.36
N ASN A 305 3.39 -13.04 -23.45
CA ASN A 305 2.97 -14.23 -24.22
C ASN A 305 2.16 -15.26 -23.42
N MET A 306 1.35 -14.79 -22.44
CA MET A 306 0.43 -15.63 -21.69
C MET A 306 -0.92 -15.80 -22.42
N ALA A 307 -1.34 -14.81 -23.20
CA ALA A 307 -2.53 -14.87 -24.06
C ALA A 307 -2.16 -15.20 -25.52
N LYS A 308 -3.09 -15.78 -26.28
CA LYS A 308 -2.93 -16.02 -27.72
C LYS A 308 -2.93 -14.72 -28.52
N THR A 309 -3.77 -13.77 -28.11
CA THR A 309 -3.94 -12.44 -28.71
C THR A 309 -3.90 -11.39 -27.60
N PRO A 310 -3.57 -10.12 -27.92
CA PRO A 310 -3.67 -9.02 -26.97
C PRO A 310 -5.05 -8.97 -26.31
N GLN A 311 -5.10 -8.87 -24.99
CA GLN A 311 -6.32 -8.85 -24.20
C GLN A 311 -6.81 -7.40 -24.04
N VAL A 312 -7.94 -7.06 -24.67
CA VAL A 312 -8.62 -5.78 -24.44
C VAL A 312 -9.11 -5.72 -23.00
N TYR A 313 -8.91 -4.59 -22.34
CA TYR A 313 -9.38 -4.33 -20.97
C TYR A 313 -9.96 -2.93 -20.83
N THR A 314 -10.84 -2.74 -19.84
CA THR A 314 -11.38 -1.44 -19.47
C THR A 314 -10.93 -1.09 -18.06
N PHE A 315 -10.19 0.01 -17.91
CA PHE A 315 -9.67 0.51 -16.66
C PHE A 315 -9.96 2.01 -16.55
N ASN A 316 -10.48 2.45 -15.40
CA ASN A 316 -10.90 3.85 -15.17
C ASN A 316 -11.77 4.42 -16.31
N ALA A 317 -12.77 3.63 -16.73
CA ALA A 317 -13.68 3.91 -17.84
C ALA A 317 -13.02 4.05 -19.23
N VAL A 318 -11.72 3.78 -19.36
CA VAL A 318 -11.01 3.81 -20.64
C VAL A 318 -10.78 2.36 -21.11
N THR A 319 -11.22 2.07 -22.35
CA THR A 319 -10.96 0.78 -23.01
C THR A 319 -9.65 0.86 -23.79
N THR A 320 -8.73 -0.07 -23.50
CA THR A 320 -7.39 -0.13 -24.10
C THR A 320 -7.13 -1.48 -24.73
N THR A 321 -6.57 -1.46 -25.96
CA THR A 321 -6.01 -2.65 -26.62
C THR A 321 -4.49 -2.58 -26.49
N PRO A 322 -3.88 -3.45 -25.66
CA PRO A 322 -2.43 -3.44 -25.48
C PRO A 322 -1.71 -3.98 -26.71
N THR A 323 -0.42 -3.74 -26.79
CA THR A 323 0.44 -4.29 -27.84
C THR A 323 1.10 -5.62 -27.44
N ASP A 324 1.12 -5.92 -26.16
CA ASP A 324 1.66 -7.17 -25.59
C ASP A 324 0.56 -8.24 -25.44
N LYS A 325 0.96 -9.43 -25.02
CA LYS A 325 0.07 -10.58 -24.79
C LYS A 325 0.04 -10.97 -23.30
N ARG A 326 0.22 -10.00 -22.39
CA ARG A 326 0.06 -10.21 -20.97
C ARG A 326 -1.42 -10.40 -20.64
N LEU A 327 -1.72 -11.23 -19.65
CA LEU A 327 -3.06 -11.30 -19.07
C LEU A 327 -3.24 -10.17 -18.08
N ARG A 328 -4.38 -9.51 -18.16
CA ARG A 328 -4.74 -8.39 -17.27
C ARG A 328 -6.01 -8.66 -16.50
N SER A 329 -6.07 -8.13 -15.29
CA SER A 329 -7.25 -8.17 -14.43
C SER A 329 -7.46 -6.80 -13.79
N VAL A 330 -8.70 -6.35 -13.78
CA VAL A 330 -9.09 -5.13 -13.08
C VAL A 330 -9.81 -5.51 -11.80
N LEU A 331 -9.29 -5.07 -10.67
CA LEU A 331 -9.90 -5.23 -9.36
C LEU A 331 -10.41 -3.89 -8.86
N SER A 332 -11.60 -3.88 -8.25
CA SER A 332 -12.17 -2.69 -7.62
C SER A 332 -12.54 -3.02 -6.18
N SER A 333 -12.21 -2.13 -5.25
CA SER A 333 -12.57 -2.22 -3.84
C SER A 333 -13.03 -0.85 -3.34
N VAL A 334 -14.02 -0.85 -2.44
CA VAL A 334 -14.42 0.34 -1.69
C VAL A 334 -13.98 0.15 -0.25
N ILE A 335 -13.21 1.08 0.24
CA ILE A 335 -12.57 1.04 1.55
C ILE A 335 -13.10 2.20 2.38
N THR A 336 -13.63 1.92 3.54
CA THR A 336 -14.15 2.92 4.44
C THR A 336 -13.05 3.45 5.36
N VAL A 337 -12.97 4.76 5.55
CA VAL A 337 -12.09 5.39 6.55
C VAL A 337 -12.78 5.23 7.91
N ARG A 338 -12.42 4.17 8.65
CA ARG A 338 -13.15 3.72 9.85
C ARG A 338 -13.28 4.81 10.92
N ASN A 339 -12.27 5.64 11.09
CA ASN A 339 -12.27 6.68 12.12
C ASN A 339 -13.13 7.90 11.76
N ARG A 340 -13.83 7.88 10.62
CA ARG A 340 -14.73 8.94 10.13
C ARG A 340 -16.19 8.49 10.02
N VAL A 341 -16.44 7.21 10.18
CA VAL A 341 -17.77 6.61 10.19
C VAL A 341 -18.01 5.94 11.52
N PRO A 342 -19.28 5.79 11.98
CA PRO A 342 -19.61 5.14 13.24
C PRO A 342 -19.12 3.71 13.34
#